data_20e84051b0615a059bfa6c81da2e291a
#
_entry.id   20e84051b0615a059bfa6c81da2e291a
#
_cell.length_a   1.000
_cell.length_b   1.000
_cell.length_c   1.000
_cell.angle_alpha   90.00
_cell.angle_beta   90.00
_cell.angle_gamma   90.00
#
_symmetry.space_group_name_H-M   'P 1'
#
loop_
_entity.id
_entity.type
_entity.pdbx_description
1 polymer ?
#
loop_
_entity_poly.entity_id
_entity_poly.type
_entity_poly.pdbx_seq_one_letter_code
_entity_poly.pdbx_strand_id
1 'polypeptide(L)'
;MLIRTPHITARSSLDYSKAGGLFCCHLRRPPKQIATNIMIHWNGSTEQARANAFAMPLLHLAERVTVLTVIDGQDVPGPSADQVRKQLRYNGIAAELVSIEREGHSTGEAVLAAARAEGCDLLIKGAFTRNRLRQTIFGGATSYIMQHAEVPLFMAH
;
A
#
# COMPACT_ATOMS: atom_id res chain seq x y z
N MET A 1 12.81 0.05 -29.13
CA MET A 1 11.36 0.20 -28.95
C MET A 1 11.15 0.88 -27.61
N LEU A 2 10.97 2.22 -27.63
CA LEU A 2 10.87 3.05 -26.43
C LEU A 2 9.47 2.87 -25.82
N ILE A 3 9.42 2.30 -24.62
CA ILE A 3 8.18 2.25 -23.83
C ILE A 3 7.91 3.67 -23.34
N ARG A 4 6.90 4.32 -23.88
CA ARG A 4 6.42 5.62 -23.40
C ARG A 4 5.87 5.45 -21.99
N THR A 5 6.54 6.07 -21.03
CA THR A 5 6.03 6.27 -19.67
C THR A 5 4.73 7.06 -19.74
N PRO A 6 3.59 6.60 -19.19
CA PRO A 6 2.38 7.40 -19.16
C PRO A 6 2.61 8.61 -18.26
N HIS A 7 2.32 9.81 -18.78
CA HIS A 7 2.28 11.04 -18.00
C HIS A 7 1.14 10.94 -16.98
N ILE A 8 1.48 10.70 -15.72
CA ILE A 8 0.52 10.73 -14.61
C ILE A 8 0.32 12.19 -14.24
N THR A 9 -0.79 12.76 -14.67
CA THR A 9 -1.21 14.12 -14.28
C THR A 9 -1.85 14.04 -12.90
N ALA A 10 -1.21 14.65 -11.91
CA ALA A 10 -1.75 14.77 -10.56
C ALA A 10 -3.04 15.61 -10.61
N ARG A 11 -4.21 14.98 -10.48
CA ARG A 11 -5.48 15.63 -10.18
C ARG A 11 -5.98 15.13 -8.84
N SER A 12 -6.32 16.06 -7.98
CA SER A 12 -6.95 15.86 -6.68
C SER A 12 -8.43 15.48 -6.84
N SER A 13 -8.70 14.32 -7.42
CA SER A 13 -10.03 13.74 -7.44
C SER A 13 -9.91 12.21 -7.45
N LEU A 14 -10.65 11.58 -6.56
CA LEU A 14 -10.84 10.14 -6.49
C LEU A 14 -11.55 9.68 -7.77
N ASP A 15 -10.79 9.28 -8.77
CA ASP A 15 -11.35 8.67 -9.97
C ASP A 15 -11.38 7.15 -9.76
N TYR A 16 -12.54 6.64 -9.37
CA TYR A 16 -12.84 5.22 -9.30
C TYR A 16 -13.00 4.66 -10.71
N SER A 17 -11.90 4.44 -11.40
CA SER A 17 -11.97 3.77 -12.71
C SER A 17 -12.35 2.30 -12.54
N LYS A 18 -13.12 1.77 -13.51
CA LYS A 18 -13.60 0.37 -13.55
C LYS A 18 -12.49 -0.70 -13.61
N ALA A 19 -11.22 -0.31 -13.50
CA ALA A 19 -10.05 -1.18 -13.67
C ALA A 19 -9.45 -1.72 -12.36
N GLY A 20 -10.13 -1.59 -11.22
CA GLY A 20 -9.76 -2.30 -9.98
C GLY A 20 -8.60 -1.75 -9.18
N GLY A 21 -7.79 -0.85 -9.71
CA GLY A 21 -6.67 -0.22 -8.99
C GLY A 21 -6.72 1.31 -9.07
N LEU A 22 -6.44 1.99 -7.97
CA LEU A 22 -6.44 3.43 -7.88
C LEU A 22 -5.08 3.93 -7.40
N PHE A 23 -4.47 4.85 -8.15
CA PHE A 23 -3.37 5.66 -7.65
C PHE A 23 -3.93 6.91 -6.97
N CYS A 24 -3.62 7.07 -5.69
CA CYS A 24 -3.92 8.29 -4.95
C CYS A 24 -2.60 8.96 -4.55
N CYS A 25 -2.36 10.16 -5.08
CA CYS A 25 -1.21 10.97 -4.73
C CYS A 25 -1.68 12.30 -4.18
N HIS A 26 -1.45 12.56 -2.90
CA HIS A 26 -1.63 13.88 -2.30
C HIS A 26 -0.27 14.61 -2.18
N LEU A 27 0.55 14.50 -3.22
CA LEU A 27 1.91 14.99 -3.21
C LEU A 27 1.95 16.47 -3.57
N ARG A 28 2.58 17.27 -2.74
CA ARG A 28 2.87 18.69 -3.03
C ARG A 28 3.85 18.86 -4.20
N ARG A 29 4.67 17.82 -4.49
CA ARG A 29 5.60 17.76 -5.62
C ARG A 29 5.64 16.34 -6.16
N PRO A 30 5.73 16.14 -7.49
CA PRO A 30 5.91 14.81 -8.06
C PRO A 30 7.24 14.24 -7.58
N PRO A 31 7.29 12.97 -7.14
CA PRO A 31 8.52 12.30 -6.76
C PRO A 31 9.41 12.13 -8.00
N LYS A 32 10.73 12.13 -7.79
CA LYS A 32 11.71 11.91 -8.87
C LYS A 32 11.67 10.48 -9.40
N GLN A 33 11.31 9.53 -8.54
CA GLN A 33 11.17 8.10 -8.82
C GLN A 33 9.92 7.60 -8.12
N ILE A 34 9.28 6.59 -8.68
CA ILE A 34 8.12 5.89 -8.08
C ILE A 34 8.34 4.40 -8.29
N ALA A 35 8.00 3.62 -7.26
CA ALA A 35 8.04 2.15 -7.28
C ALA A 35 9.46 1.56 -7.33
N THR A 36 10.48 2.28 -6.84
CA THR A 36 11.83 1.76 -6.62
C THR A 36 11.92 1.06 -5.26
N ASN A 37 11.37 1.68 -4.21
CA ASN A 37 11.31 1.13 -2.85
C ASN A 37 9.85 1.04 -2.40
N ILE A 38 9.26 -0.14 -2.59
CA ILE A 38 7.83 -0.37 -2.36
C ILE A 38 7.59 -0.96 -0.98
N MET A 39 6.63 -0.39 -0.24
CA MET A 39 6.12 -0.99 0.98
C MET A 39 4.70 -1.51 0.76
N ILE A 40 4.46 -2.76 1.18
CA ILE A 40 3.15 -3.39 1.23
C ILE A 40 2.68 -3.38 2.68
N HIS A 41 1.61 -2.67 3.02
CA HIS A 41 1.00 -2.79 4.34
C HIS A 41 0.07 -4.00 4.37
N TRP A 42 0.58 -5.13 4.86
CA TRP A 42 -0.18 -6.37 4.95
C TRP A 42 -1.02 -6.43 6.22
N ASN A 43 -2.31 -6.70 6.07
CA ASN A 43 -3.28 -6.85 7.17
C ASN A 43 -4.16 -8.10 7.04
N GLY A 44 -3.79 -9.07 6.21
CA GLY A 44 -4.56 -10.32 6.02
C GLY A 44 -5.83 -10.18 5.17
N SER A 45 -6.26 -8.97 4.76
CA SER A 45 -7.53 -8.77 4.08
C SER A 45 -7.50 -9.12 2.60
N THR A 46 -8.67 -9.47 2.05
CA THR A 46 -8.87 -9.75 0.62
C THR A 46 -8.56 -8.52 -0.25
N GLU A 47 -8.89 -7.32 0.23
CA GLU A 47 -8.61 -6.07 -0.46
C GLU A 47 -7.11 -5.82 -0.57
N GLN A 48 -6.36 -6.15 0.49
CA GLN A 48 -4.91 -6.06 0.45
C GLN A 48 -4.31 -7.09 -0.52
N ALA A 49 -4.83 -8.31 -0.53
CA ALA A 49 -4.39 -9.33 -1.48
C ALA A 49 -4.65 -8.91 -2.94
N ARG A 50 -5.81 -8.29 -3.21
CA ARG A 50 -6.11 -7.71 -4.54
C ARG A 50 -5.19 -6.57 -4.90
N ALA A 51 -4.91 -5.66 -3.97
CA ALA A 51 -3.96 -4.57 -4.20
C ALA A 51 -2.58 -5.10 -4.58
N ASN A 52 -2.10 -6.13 -3.88
CA ASN A 52 -0.83 -6.79 -4.22
C ASN A 52 -0.87 -7.40 -5.63
N ALA A 53 -1.96 -8.11 -5.96
CA ALA A 53 -2.11 -8.74 -7.28
C ALA A 53 -2.09 -7.71 -8.43
N PHE A 54 -2.81 -6.60 -8.29
CA PHE A 54 -2.81 -5.52 -9.28
C PHE A 54 -1.49 -4.75 -9.34
N ALA A 55 -0.74 -4.70 -8.23
CA ALA A 55 0.56 -4.05 -8.17
C ALA A 55 1.73 -4.92 -8.68
N MET A 56 1.50 -6.20 -9.03
CA MET A 56 2.57 -7.11 -9.49
C MET A 56 3.50 -6.50 -10.55
N PRO A 57 3.01 -5.78 -11.59
CA PRO A 57 3.91 -5.17 -12.57
C PRO A 57 4.86 -4.12 -11.96
N LEU A 58 4.43 -3.42 -10.91
CA LEU A 58 5.27 -2.45 -10.20
C LEU A 58 6.25 -3.16 -9.27
N LEU A 59 5.80 -4.20 -8.58
CA LEU A 59 6.63 -5.01 -7.68
C LEU A 59 7.79 -5.70 -8.43
N HIS A 60 7.61 -6.08 -9.71
CA HIS A 60 8.67 -6.62 -10.54
C HIS A 60 9.74 -5.59 -10.95
N LEU A 61 9.42 -4.30 -10.94
CA LEU A 61 10.33 -3.21 -11.27
C LEU A 61 11.06 -2.66 -10.04
N ALA A 62 10.59 -3.02 -8.83
CA ALA A 62 11.15 -2.50 -7.59
C ALA A 62 12.55 -3.07 -7.31
N GLU A 63 13.43 -2.22 -6.80
CA GLU A 63 14.75 -2.61 -6.27
C GLU A 63 14.61 -3.20 -4.86
N ARG A 64 13.63 -2.70 -4.09
CA ARG A 64 13.34 -3.15 -2.73
C ARG A 64 11.82 -3.29 -2.51
N VAL A 65 11.43 -4.40 -1.90
CA VAL A 65 10.04 -4.64 -1.49
C VAL A 65 10.01 -5.01 -0.01
N THR A 66 9.22 -4.29 0.78
CA THR A 66 9.01 -4.55 2.21
C THR A 66 7.54 -4.92 2.45
N VAL A 67 7.30 -6.04 3.12
CA VAL A 67 5.98 -6.42 3.62
C VAL A 67 5.92 -6.02 5.09
N LEU A 68 5.17 -4.96 5.38
CA LEU A 68 4.97 -4.40 6.71
C LEU A 68 3.70 -4.96 7.35
N THR A 69 3.79 -5.44 8.58
CA THR A 69 2.65 -5.73 9.46
C THR A 69 2.69 -4.85 10.70
N VAL A 70 1.53 -4.41 11.15
CA VAL A 70 1.37 -3.67 12.41
C VAL A 70 0.69 -4.58 13.41
N ILE A 71 1.35 -4.83 14.53
CA ILE A 71 0.81 -5.63 15.64
C ILE A 71 -0.12 -4.70 16.44
N ASP A 72 -1.42 -4.90 16.28
CA ASP A 72 -2.45 -4.06 16.92
C ASP A 72 -3.41 -4.87 17.82
N GLY A 73 -3.09 -6.14 18.05
CA GLY A 73 -3.90 -7.04 18.87
C GLY A 73 -5.20 -7.50 18.19
N GLN A 74 -5.41 -7.15 16.93
CA GLN A 74 -6.55 -7.60 16.12
C GLN A 74 -6.05 -8.56 15.04
N ASP A 75 -6.12 -9.85 15.32
CA ASP A 75 -5.86 -10.87 14.31
C ASP A 75 -6.99 -10.89 13.28
N VAL A 76 -6.68 -10.48 12.06
CA VAL A 76 -7.58 -10.65 10.92
C VAL A 76 -7.32 -12.05 10.35
N PRO A 77 -8.34 -12.93 10.28
CA PRO A 77 -8.18 -14.23 9.65
C PRO A 77 -7.74 -14.08 8.20
N GLY A 78 -6.60 -14.67 7.85
CA GLY A 78 -6.06 -14.57 6.50
C GLY A 78 -4.63 -15.09 6.41
N PRO A 79 -4.01 -15.07 5.22
CA PRO A 79 -2.63 -15.48 5.04
C PRO A 79 -1.67 -14.63 5.88
N SER A 80 -0.65 -15.24 6.44
CA SER A 80 0.39 -14.53 7.18
C SER A 80 1.29 -13.72 6.22
N ALA A 81 2.02 -12.73 6.76
CA ALA A 81 3.02 -11.99 5.99
C ALA A 81 4.10 -12.89 5.38
N ASP A 82 4.47 -13.98 6.08
CA ASP A 82 5.42 -14.97 5.56
C ASP A 82 4.86 -15.72 4.34
N GLN A 83 3.56 -16.03 4.33
CA GLN A 83 2.92 -16.63 3.16
C GLN A 83 2.91 -15.64 1.97
N VAL A 84 2.68 -14.36 2.21
CA VAL A 84 2.79 -13.31 1.17
C VAL A 84 4.22 -13.22 0.64
N ARG A 85 5.22 -13.18 1.52
CA ARG A 85 6.63 -13.20 1.11
C ARG A 85 6.97 -14.41 0.24
N LYS A 86 6.50 -15.60 0.63
CA LYS A 86 6.68 -16.83 -0.17
C LYS A 86 6.02 -16.71 -1.54
N GLN A 87 4.80 -16.17 -1.60
CA GLN A 87 4.09 -15.94 -2.86
C GLN A 87 4.84 -14.95 -3.77
N LEU A 88 5.35 -13.85 -3.21
CA LEU A 88 6.18 -12.88 -3.95
C LEU A 88 7.44 -13.56 -4.49
N ARG A 89 8.12 -14.36 -3.67
CA ARG A 89 9.31 -15.12 -4.09
C ARG A 89 9.03 -16.11 -5.22
N TYR A 90 7.87 -16.81 -5.22
CA TYR A 90 7.47 -17.67 -6.34
C TYR A 90 7.26 -16.89 -7.64
N ASN A 91 6.95 -15.60 -7.54
CA ASN A 91 6.86 -14.69 -8.68
C ASN A 91 8.19 -13.96 -8.97
N GLY A 92 9.32 -14.41 -8.40
CA GLY A 92 10.63 -13.81 -8.65
C GLY A 92 10.91 -12.49 -7.91
N ILE A 93 10.07 -12.13 -6.93
CA ILE A 93 10.20 -10.88 -6.16
C ILE A 93 10.77 -11.21 -4.77
N ALA A 94 11.95 -10.67 -4.47
CA ALA A 94 12.51 -10.71 -3.13
C ALA A 94 11.82 -9.66 -2.24
N ALA A 95 11.35 -10.06 -1.06
CA ALA A 95 10.70 -9.15 -0.13
C ALA A 95 11.19 -9.38 1.30
N GLU A 96 11.41 -8.29 2.03
CA GLU A 96 11.71 -8.27 3.45
C GLU A 96 10.42 -8.25 4.28
N LEU A 97 10.46 -8.84 5.48
CA LEU A 97 9.35 -8.75 6.44
C LEU A 97 9.74 -7.80 7.56
N VAL A 98 8.86 -6.85 7.84
CA VAL A 98 8.97 -5.93 8.95
C VAL A 98 7.67 -5.99 9.76
N SER A 99 7.81 -6.18 11.07
CA SER A 99 6.69 -6.14 12.01
C SER A 99 6.94 -5.05 13.03
N ILE A 100 5.98 -4.16 13.24
CA ILE A 100 6.08 -3.05 14.18
C ILE A 100 4.89 -3.07 15.15
N GLU A 101 5.12 -2.56 16.35
CA GLU A 101 4.07 -2.25 17.32
C GLU A 101 3.58 -0.82 17.12
N ARG A 102 2.35 -0.54 17.55
CA ARG A 102 1.76 0.82 17.41
C ARG A 102 2.34 1.84 18.39
N GLU A 103 2.88 1.39 19.50
CA GLU A 103 3.47 2.26 20.54
C GLU A 103 2.55 3.44 20.96
N GLY A 104 1.24 3.21 21.04
CA GLY A 104 0.25 4.24 21.39
C GLY A 104 -0.29 5.03 20.19
N HIS A 105 0.27 4.87 18.99
CA HIS A 105 -0.22 5.50 17.77
C HIS A 105 -1.38 4.71 17.12
N SER A 106 -2.10 5.33 16.20
CA SER A 106 -3.02 4.60 15.33
C SER A 106 -2.24 3.74 14.33
N THR A 107 -2.85 2.66 13.82
CA THR A 107 -2.24 1.81 12.78
C THR A 107 -1.83 2.63 11.55
N GLY A 108 -2.62 3.65 11.18
CA GLY A 108 -2.29 4.52 10.04
C GLY A 108 -1.05 5.37 10.28
N GLU A 109 -0.88 5.93 11.49
CA GLU A 109 0.32 6.67 11.88
C GLU A 109 1.55 5.80 11.86
N ALA A 110 1.48 4.61 12.48
CA ALA A 110 2.58 3.66 12.52
C ALA A 110 3.04 3.25 11.11
N VAL A 111 2.10 2.98 10.20
CA VAL A 111 2.40 2.64 8.79
C VAL A 111 3.10 3.79 8.08
N LEU A 112 2.62 5.03 8.21
CA LEU A 112 3.24 6.18 7.54
C LEU A 112 4.61 6.52 8.15
N ALA A 113 4.79 6.35 9.45
CA ALA A 113 6.08 6.53 10.11
C ALA A 113 7.09 5.50 9.60
N ALA A 114 6.70 4.22 9.49
CA ALA A 114 7.54 3.16 8.94
C ALA A 114 7.88 3.41 7.47
N ALA A 115 6.91 3.81 6.64
CA ALA A 115 7.14 4.13 5.23
C ALA A 115 8.15 5.26 5.05
N ARG A 116 8.10 6.28 5.93
CA ARG A 116 9.06 7.38 5.93
C ARG A 116 10.46 6.92 6.39
N ALA A 117 10.54 6.15 7.47
CA ALA A 117 11.80 5.66 8.02
C ALA A 117 12.56 4.77 7.03
N GLU A 118 11.84 3.94 6.27
CA GLU A 118 12.40 3.06 5.25
C GLU A 118 12.67 3.78 3.90
N GLY A 119 12.34 5.07 3.78
CA GLY A 119 12.49 5.81 2.53
C GLY A 119 11.64 5.26 1.38
N CYS A 120 10.45 4.75 1.70
CA CYS A 120 9.50 4.19 0.76
C CYS A 120 9.02 5.25 -0.24
N ASP A 121 8.98 4.90 -1.53
CA ASP A 121 8.52 5.77 -2.61
C ASP A 121 7.17 5.33 -3.22
N LEU A 122 6.63 4.20 -2.77
CA LEU A 122 5.27 3.73 -3.07
C LEU A 122 4.74 2.86 -1.93
N LEU A 123 3.56 3.20 -1.42
CA LEU A 123 2.84 2.37 -0.44
C LEU A 123 1.66 1.65 -1.10
N ILE A 124 1.65 0.32 -1.04
CA ILE A 124 0.54 -0.52 -1.50
C ILE A 124 -0.38 -0.81 -0.34
N LYS A 125 -1.66 -0.45 -0.49
CA LYS A 125 -2.69 -0.60 0.55
C LYS A 125 -4.01 -1.08 -0.02
N GLY A 126 -4.64 -2.06 0.62
CA GLY A 126 -6.04 -2.41 0.35
C GLY A 126 -6.99 -1.25 0.68
N ALA A 127 -7.94 -0.99 -0.20
CA ALA A 127 -8.98 0.00 0.03
C ALA A 127 -10.10 -0.55 0.94
N PHE A 128 -11.11 0.26 1.21
CA PHE A 128 -12.25 -0.15 2.04
C PHE A 128 -13.11 -1.23 1.37
N THR A 129 -13.65 -2.17 2.16
CA THR A 129 -14.79 -3.00 1.71
C THR A 129 -16.05 -2.15 1.55
N ARG A 130 -16.93 -2.51 0.59
CA ARG A 130 -18.24 -1.85 0.42
C ARG A 130 -19.07 -1.80 1.70
N ASN A 131 -18.97 -2.81 2.56
CA ASN A 131 -19.70 -2.87 3.82
C ASN A 131 -19.14 -1.92 4.89
N ARG A 132 -17.85 -1.65 4.88
CA ARG A 132 -17.21 -0.71 5.82
C ARG A 132 -17.34 0.76 5.41
N LEU A 133 -17.55 1.05 4.12
CA LEU A 133 -17.86 2.41 3.66
C LEU A 133 -19.14 2.99 4.29
N ARG A 134 -20.11 2.12 4.64
CA ARG A 134 -21.37 2.57 5.30
C ARG A 134 -21.24 2.77 6.81
N GLN A 135 -20.26 2.16 7.47
CA GLN A 135 -20.11 2.19 8.93
C GLN A 135 -18.95 3.04 9.44
N THR A 136 -18.02 3.45 8.59
CA THR A 136 -16.79 4.15 9.01
C THR A 136 -16.65 5.47 8.28
N ILE A 137 -17.53 6.41 8.59
CA ILE A 137 -17.39 7.80 8.10
C ILE A 137 -16.22 8.51 8.78
N PHE A 138 -15.76 8.04 9.94
CA PHE A 138 -14.67 8.65 10.69
C PHE A 138 -13.82 7.60 11.41
N GLY A 139 -12.60 7.35 10.92
CA GLY A 139 -11.56 6.70 11.69
C GLY A 139 -11.25 5.25 11.30
N GLY A 140 -10.21 5.07 10.56
CA GLY A 140 -9.56 3.79 10.28
C GLY A 140 -8.21 4.04 9.65
N ALA A 141 -7.29 3.07 9.75
CA ALA A 141 -5.95 3.19 9.19
C ALA A 141 -5.94 3.67 7.74
N THR A 142 -6.89 3.18 6.91
CA THR A 142 -6.98 3.55 5.49
C THR A 142 -7.36 5.02 5.31
N SER A 143 -8.34 5.56 6.06
CA SER A 143 -8.71 6.98 6.02
C SER A 143 -7.54 7.86 6.45
N TYR A 144 -6.86 7.50 7.53
CA TYR A 144 -5.72 8.24 8.02
C TYR A 144 -4.60 8.28 6.98
N ILE A 145 -4.23 7.13 6.41
CA ILE A 145 -3.20 7.03 5.38
C ILE A 145 -3.57 7.89 4.16
N MET A 146 -4.81 7.83 3.68
CA MET A 146 -5.26 8.63 2.53
C MET A 146 -5.15 10.14 2.77
N GLN A 147 -5.38 10.60 4.00
CA GLN A 147 -5.36 12.02 4.35
C GLN A 147 -3.95 12.55 4.63
N HIS A 148 -3.04 11.70 5.12
CA HIS A 148 -1.74 12.13 5.65
C HIS A 148 -0.54 11.54 4.90
N ALA A 149 -0.74 10.70 3.88
CA ALA A 149 0.37 10.13 3.13
C ALA A 149 1.12 11.22 2.35
N GLU A 150 2.42 11.25 2.54
CA GLU A 150 3.37 12.06 1.77
C GLU A 150 4.06 11.23 0.67
N VAL A 151 3.75 9.95 0.60
CA VAL A 151 4.21 8.98 -0.38
C VAL A 151 3.05 8.60 -1.30
N PRO A 152 3.30 8.31 -2.59
CA PRO A 152 2.28 7.78 -3.49
C PRO A 152 1.61 6.54 -2.92
N LEU A 153 0.29 6.43 -3.07
CA LEU A 153 -0.49 5.29 -2.65
C LEU A 153 -0.99 4.53 -3.88
N PHE A 154 -0.77 3.21 -3.90
CA PHE A 154 -1.46 2.30 -4.79
C PHE A 154 -2.52 1.55 -3.99
N MET A 155 -3.78 1.67 -4.40
CA MET A 155 -4.90 1.07 -3.69
C MET A 155 -5.79 0.27 -4.63
N ALA A 156 -6.35 -0.83 -4.12
CA ALA A 156 -7.38 -1.61 -4.80
C ALA A 156 -8.42 -2.13 -3.79
N HIS A 157 -9.60 -2.49 -4.28
CA HIS A 157 -10.71 -3.03 -3.48
C HIS A 157 -11.28 -4.31 -4.10
#